data_12ef07eb22e2d72fadaffd3648394505
#
_entry.id   12ef07eb22e2d72fadaffd3648394505
#
_cell.length_a   1.000
_cell.length_b   1.000
_cell.length_c   1.000
_cell.angle_alpha   90.00
_cell.angle_beta   90.00
_cell.angle_gamma   90.00
#
_symmetry.space_group_name_H-M   'P 1'
#
loop_
_entity.id
_entity.type
_entity.pdbx_description
1 polymer ?
#
loop_
_entity_poly.entity_id
_entity_poly.type
_entity_poly.pdbx_seq_one_letter_code
_entity_poly.pdbx_strand_id
1 'polypeptide(L)'
;YLTNAKELIDQPGEWYHDIQTHKLYYMPRQGETASSLEAPLPPLETLFRVVGTAEHPVEDITIQGINFSHTTWLRPSTQGHVPLQAGMYLTEAYKLRPQIDRPNNHKLDNQGWLGRAAAAVEIYHGDDISFSDCRFEHLGGSGLDYQIGCQGGRVSQCVFTDIAMNGLVCGSFSPEGLETHRPYKPMDQREVCSMQTVAQSEFYDVTNEDWGCVAIAAGYVNGMNIEHNTIHDISYTGISLGWGWNRNRTCMGNNRVKGNLIYNYAQHMYDCAGIYTLGNQPGTIIEENVVRDIARPSYVHDPAHWFYLYTDEGSSHITLRNNWTPEEKYLKNACGPGNTWENNGPSVSESIKQSAGRT
;
A
#
# COMPACT_ATOMS: atom_id res chain seq x y z
N TYR A 1 12.08 -14.82 -0.40
CA TYR A 1 13.23 -14.62 0.49
C TYR A 1 12.93 -15.19 1.89
N LEU A 2 13.96 -15.38 2.70
CA LEU A 2 13.85 -15.87 4.07
C LEU A 2 14.37 -14.79 5.01
N THR A 3 13.69 -14.58 6.11
CA THR A 3 14.05 -13.60 7.14
C THR A 3 13.90 -14.20 8.53
N ASN A 4 14.33 -13.47 9.54
CA ASN A 4 14.12 -13.77 10.94
C ASN A 4 14.76 -15.10 11.40
N ALA A 5 15.98 -15.35 10.95
CA ALA A 5 16.80 -16.47 11.40
C ALA A 5 18.23 -15.99 11.68
N LYS A 6 18.79 -16.43 12.81
CA LYS A 6 20.15 -16.05 13.23
C LYS A 6 21.21 -16.47 12.20
N GLU A 7 20.99 -17.61 11.55
CA GLU A 7 21.88 -18.18 10.53
C GLU A 7 21.98 -17.35 9.25
N LEU A 8 21.08 -16.39 9.09
CA LEU A 8 21.06 -15.47 7.94
C LEU A 8 21.84 -14.16 8.18
N ILE A 9 22.47 -13.99 9.34
CA ILE A 9 23.33 -12.84 9.61
C ILE A 9 24.66 -13.06 8.90
N ASP A 10 24.79 -12.54 7.68
CA ASP A 10 26.01 -12.68 6.86
C ASP A 10 26.51 -11.37 6.24
N GLN A 11 25.75 -10.25 6.44
CA GLN A 11 26.10 -8.92 5.95
C GLN A 11 26.17 -7.89 7.09
N PRO A 12 27.08 -6.89 7.03
CA PRO A 12 27.12 -5.81 8.00
C PRO A 12 25.79 -5.01 8.05
N GLY A 13 25.26 -4.83 9.26
CA GLY A 13 23.99 -4.16 9.51
C GLY A 13 22.82 -5.11 9.74
N GLU A 14 23.00 -6.38 9.47
CA GLU A 14 21.97 -7.38 9.76
C GLU A 14 21.91 -7.71 11.25
N TRP A 15 20.70 -8.07 11.69
CA TRP A 15 20.45 -8.35 13.09
C TRP A 15 19.40 -9.45 13.27
N TYR A 16 19.42 -10.07 14.44
CA TYR A 16 18.44 -11.04 14.88
C TYR A 16 18.15 -10.88 16.37
N HIS A 17 16.88 -10.75 16.73
CA HIS A 17 16.42 -10.72 18.11
C HIS A 17 15.89 -12.10 18.52
N ASP A 18 16.64 -12.79 19.37
CA ASP A 18 16.20 -14.03 19.99
C ASP A 18 15.29 -13.71 21.19
N ILE A 19 13.99 -13.81 20.94
CA ILE A 19 12.95 -13.50 21.94
C ILE A 19 12.94 -14.50 23.12
N GLN A 20 13.46 -15.73 22.93
CA GLN A 20 13.48 -16.73 23.99
C GLN A 20 14.63 -16.48 24.97
N THR A 21 15.77 -16.08 24.48
CA THR A 21 16.96 -15.80 25.28
C THR A 21 17.15 -14.33 25.61
N HIS A 22 16.29 -13.44 25.06
CA HIS A 22 16.38 -11.99 25.17
C HIS A 22 17.72 -11.42 24.71
N LYS A 23 18.29 -12.00 23.64
CA LYS A 23 19.57 -11.56 23.07
C LYS A 23 19.38 -10.94 21.70
N LEU A 24 19.99 -9.80 21.49
CA LEU A 24 20.15 -9.18 20.19
C LEU A 24 21.51 -9.60 19.61
N TYR A 25 21.50 -10.17 18.40
CA TYR A 25 22.68 -10.44 17.60
C TYR A 25 22.73 -9.41 16.48
N TYR A 26 23.86 -8.84 16.25
CA TYR A 26 24.06 -7.78 15.25
C TYR A 26 25.44 -7.94 14.61
N MET A 27 25.51 -7.81 13.29
CA MET A 27 26.78 -7.73 12.56
C MET A 27 27.15 -6.26 12.34
N PRO A 28 28.16 -5.73 13.03
CA PRO A 28 28.49 -4.30 12.97
C PRO A 28 28.91 -3.86 11.57
N ARG A 29 28.48 -2.65 11.19
CA ARG A 29 29.02 -1.95 10.02
C ARG A 29 30.43 -1.43 10.32
N GLN A 30 31.16 -1.06 9.26
CA GLN A 30 32.50 -0.53 9.42
C GLN A 30 32.49 0.73 10.29
N GLY A 31 33.27 0.73 11.37
CA GLY A 31 33.39 1.84 12.31
C GLY A 31 32.41 1.82 13.49
N GLU A 32 31.46 0.91 13.51
CA GLU A 32 30.55 0.72 14.65
C GLU A 32 31.21 -0.13 15.75
N THR A 33 30.92 0.19 16.98
CA THR A 33 31.33 -0.58 18.17
C THR A 33 30.14 -0.79 19.08
N ALA A 34 30.19 -1.78 19.95
CA ALA A 34 29.13 -2.04 20.92
C ALA A 34 28.80 -0.82 21.81
N SER A 35 29.79 0.05 22.05
CA SER A 35 29.61 1.27 22.85
C SER A 35 29.03 2.45 22.07
N SER A 36 29.06 2.41 20.75
CA SER A 36 28.48 3.44 19.88
C SER A 36 27.13 3.02 19.26
N LEU A 37 26.69 1.79 19.52
CA LEU A 37 25.43 1.26 18.98
C LEU A 37 24.26 1.78 19.80
N GLU A 38 23.32 2.45 19.13
CA GLU A 38 21.99 2.73 19.64
C GLU A 38 21.01 1.78 18.98
N ALA A 39 20.30 0.97 19.76
CA ALA A 39 19.36 -0.02 19.28
C ALA A 39 18.04 0.11 20.04
N PRO A 40 17.14 1.02 19.64
CA PRO A 40 15.81 1.11 20.20
C PRO A 40 15.02 -0.19 20.01
N LEU A 41 14.42 -0.71 21.06
CA LEU A 41 13.55 -1.88 21.02
C LEU A 41 12.12 -1.44 21.35
N PRO A 42 11.29 -1.14 20.35
CA PRO A 42 9.96 -0.61 20.58
C PRO A 42 9.02 -1.69 21.11
N PRO A 43 8.22 -1.42 22.16
CA PRO A 43 7.28 -2.39 22.71
C PRO A 43 5.89 -2.34 22.05
N LEU A 44 5.59 -1.29 21.27
CA LEU A 44 4.25 -1.05 20.74
C LEU A 44 4.20 -1.31 19.23
N GLU A 45 3.12 -1.91 18.79
CA GLU A 45 2.80 -2.03 17.35
C GLU A 45 2.07 -0.79 16.83
N THR A 46 1.23 -0.17 17.67
CA THR A 46 0.47 1.04 17.35
C THR A 46 0.70 2.11 18.41
N LEU A 47 1.06 3.32 17.98
CA LEU A 47 1.36 4.47 18.85
C LEU A 47 0.12 5.32 19.13
N PHE A 48 -0.75 5.45 18.11
CA PHE A 48 -1.92 6.31 18.20
C PHE A 48 -3.12 5.64 17.53
N ARG A 49 -4.26 5.65 18.21
CA ARG A 49 -5.49 5.06 17.70
C ARG A 49 -6.68 5.98 17.90
N VAL A 50 -7.43 6.19 16.82
CA VAL A 50 -8.74 6.86 16.84
C VAL A 50 -9.80 5.81 16.61
N VAL A 51 -10.76 5.68 17.53
CA VAL A 51 -11.81 4.64 17.46
C VAL A 51 -13.17 5.26 17.69
N GLY A 52 -13.92 5.45 16.63
CA GLY A 52 -15.34 5.77 16.63
C GLY A 52 -16.21 4.56 16.31
N THR A 53 -17.48 4.80 16.05
CA THR A 53 -18.44 3.85 15.49
C THR A 53 -19.21 4.52 14.36
N ALA A 54 -19.93 3.75 13.55
CA ALA A 54 -20.76 4.31 12.47
C ALA A 54 -21.86 5.26 12.98
N GLU A 55 -22.33 5.08 14.23
CA GLU A 55 -23.32 5.96 14.87
C GLU A 55 -22.68 7.17 15.57
N HIS A 56 -21.41 7.03 16.00
CA HIS A 56 -20.68 8.04 16.77
C HIS A 56 -19.23 8.08 16.24
N PRO A 57 -18.98 8.64 15.06
CA PRO A 57 -17.63 8.82 14.57
C PRO A 57 -16.85 9.78 15.48
N VAL A 58 -15.53 9.67 15.46
CA VAL A 58 -14.66 10.70 16.04
C VAL A 58 -14.44 11.74 14.94
N GLU A 59 -14.66 13.02 15.26
CA GLU A 59 -14.72 14.08 14.24
C GLU A 59 -13.69 15.19 14.48
N ASP A 60 -13.30 15.86 13.38
CA ASP A 60 -12.58 17.15 13.39
C ASP A 60 -11.25 17.15 14.18
N ILE A 61 -10.41 16.11 14.01
CA ILE A 61 -9.08 16.10 14.63
C ILE A 61 -8.02 16.40 13.58
N THR A 62 -7.19 17.41 13.85
CA THR A 62 -5.97 17.71 13.09
C THR A 62 -4.73 17.46 13.93
N ILE A 63 -3.84 16.63 13.43
CA ILE A 63 -2.52 16.35 14.01
C ILE A 63 -1.48 17.01 13.10
N GLN A 64 -0.63 17.86 13.69
CA GLN A 64 0.38 18.61 12.94
C GLN A 64 1.75 18.56 13.58
N GLY A 65 2.78 18.37 12.75
CA GLY A 65 4.19 18.49 13.17
C GLY A 65 4.65 17.39 14.12
N ILE A 66 4.00 16.23 14.12
CA ILE A 66 4.34 15.09 14.99
C ILE A 66 5.20 14.08 14.24
N ASN A 67 6.23 13.59 14.90
CA ASN A 67 6.99 12.43 14.46
C ASN A 67 6.48 11.16 15.15
N PHE A 68 5.93 10.23 14.36
CA PHE A 68 5.53 8.88 14.79
C PHE A 68 6.69 7.94 14.46
N SER A 69 7.35 7.40 15.46
CA SER A 69 8.54 6.59 15.25
C SER A 69 8.68 5.43 16.22
N HIS A 70 9.45 4.42 15.78
CA HIS A 70 9.82 3.25 16.57
C HIS A 70 8.62 2.40 17.00
N THR A 71 8.07 1.65 16.05
CA THR A 71 7.11 0.57 16.33
C THR A 71 7.71 -0.79 16.01
N THR A 72 7.06 -1.83 16.51
CA THR A 72 7.32 -3.22 16.15
C THR A 72 6.13 -3.83 15.43
N TRP A 73 6.28 -5.01 14.86
CA TRP A 73 5.20 -5.89 14.47
C TRP A 73 5.60 -7.34 14.74
N LEU A 74 4.98 -7.93 15.75
CA LEU A 74 5.42 -9.22 16.31
C LEU A 74 4.89 -10.45 15.57
N ARG A 75 3.86 -10.27 14.72
CA ARG A 75 3.23 -11.39 14.03
C ARG A 75 4.21 -12.26 13.24
N PRO A 76 5.14 -11.72 12.43
CA PRO A 76 6.07 -12.57 11.66
C PRO A 76 6.87 -13.54 12.55
N SER A 77 7.29 -13.08 13.73
CA SER A 77 8.08 -13.88 14.66
C SER A 77 7.24 -14.86 15.50
N THR A 78 5.96 -14.58 15.71
CA THR A 78 5.10 -15.35 16.64
C THR A 78 4.10 -16.28 15.94
N GLN A 79 3.61 -15.91 14.77
CA GLN A 79 2.58 -16.62 14.03
C GLN A 79 2.98 -16.92 12.57
N GLY A 80 4.12 -16.41 12.13
CA GLY A 80 4.55 -16.45 10.75
C GLY A 80 3.84 -15.42 9.89
N HIS A 81 4.36 -15.22 8.68
CA HIS A 81 3.86 -14.25 7.71
C HIS A 81 3.88 -14.83 6.31
N VAL A 82 2.73 -14.88 5.67
CA VAL A 82 2.59 -15.27 4.26
C VAL A 82 1.96 -14.09 3.53
N PRO A 83 2.74 -13.25 2.87
CA PRO A 83 2.22 -12.08 2.18
C PRO A 83 1.36 -12.48 0.97
N LEU A 84 0.35 -11.68 0.68
CA LEU A 84 -0.40 -11.76 -0.55
C LEU A 84 -0.03 -10.60 -1.48
N GLN A 85 -0.53 -9.39 -1.19
CA GLN A 85 -0.29 -8.19 -1.99
C GLN A 85 -0.66 -6.94 -1.18
N ALA A 86 0.00 -5.81 -1.48
CA ALA A 86 -0.28 -4.52 -0.86
C ALA A 86 -0.27 -4.52 0.68
N GLY A 87 0.59 -5.36 1.28
CA GLY A 87 0.72 -5.50 2.73
C GLY A 87 -0.36 -6.33 3.41
N MET A 88 -1.26 -6.95 2.64
CA MET A 88 -2.18 -7.94 3.16
C MET A 88 -1.51 -9.29 3.26
N TYR A 89 -1.80 -10.06 4.31
CA TYR A 89 -1.26 -11.40 4.53
C TYR A 89 -2.36 -12.43 4.66
N LEU A 90 -2.04 -13.68 4.34
CA LEU A 90 -2.97 -14.78 4.46
C LEU A 90 -3.14 -15.23 5.91
N THR A 91 -4.37 -15.26 6.40
CA THR A 91 -4.74 -15.90 7.67
C THR A 91 -5.17 -17.34 7.44
N GLU A 92 -5.83 -17.60 6.32
CA GLU A 92 -6.25 -18.91 5.87
C GLU A 92 -6.21 -18.98 4.33
N ALA A 93 -5.94 -20.17 3.80
CA ALA A 93 -5.89 -20.42 2.36
C ALA A 93 -6.37 -21.82 2.02
N TYR A 94 -6.62 -22.08 0.72
CA TYR A 94 -6.89 -23.40 0.14
C TYR A 94 -8.10 -24.12 0.73
N LYS A 95 -9.10 -23.41 1.22
CA LYS A 95 -10.41 -23.99 1.58
C LYS A 95 -11.32 -24.05 0.36
N LEU A 96 -12.15 -25.09 0.28
CA LEU A 96 -13.18 -25.15 -0.77
C LEU A 96 -14.14 -23.98 -0.63
N ARG A 97 -14.34 -23.26 -1.72
CA ARG A 97 -15.26 -22.13 -1.78
C ARG A 97 -16.70 -22.64 -1.90
N PRO A 98 -17.53 -22.45 -0.90
CA PRO A 98 -18.95 -22.61 -1.12
C PRO A 98 -19.43 -21.40 -1.94
N GLN A 99 -20.03 -21.58 -3.09
CA GLN A 99 -20.78 -20.53 -3.80
C GLN A 99 -19.94 -19.35 -4.31
N ILE A 100 -18.88 -19.61 -5.04
CA ILE A 100 -18.23 -18.55 -5.81
C ILE A 100 -18.63 -18.68 -7.26
N ASP A 101 -19.10 -17.56 -7.78
CA ASP A 101 -19.48 -17.42 -9.18
C ASP A 101 -18.23 -17.15 -10.05
N ARG A 102 -17.39 -18.19 -10.17
CA ARG A 102 -16.19 -18.20 -11.03
C ARG A 102 -16.14 -19.51 -11.83
N PRO A 103 -15.65 -19.47 -13.07
CA PRO A 103 -15.55 -20.67 -13.91
C PRO A 103 -14.79 -21.85 -13.29
N ASN A 104 -13.83 -21.57 -12.42
CA ASN A 104 -12.98 -22.55 -11.76
C ASN A 104 -13.19 -22.61 -10.24
N ASN A 105 -14.41 -22.38 -9.77
CA ASN A 105 -14.72 -22.33 -8.34
C ASN A 105 -14.49 -23.67 -7.60
N HIS A 106 -14.32 -24.76 -8.30
CA HIS A 106 -13.97 -26.08 -7.75
C HIS A 106 -12.47 -26.24 -7.47
N LYS A 107 -11.63 -25.33 -7.95
CA LYS A 107 -10.20 -25.33 -7.66
C LYS A 107 -9.89 -24.57 -6.38
N LEU A 108 -8.86 -24.99 -5.68
CA LEU A 108 -8.40 -24.35 -4.43
C LEU A 108 -7.42 -23.20 -4.65
N ASP A 109 -7.08 -22.93 -5.90
CA ASP A 109 -6.12 -21.88 -6.24
C ASP A 109 -6.63 -20.47 -5.89
N ASN A 110 -5.75 -19.63 -5.40
CA ASN A 110 -5.99 -18.23 -5.06
C ASN A 110 -7.09 -17.96 -4.01
N GLN A 111 -7.51 -18.96 -3.26
CA GLN A 111 -8.40 -18.72 -2.12
C GLN A 111 -7.63 -18.13 -0.96
N GLY A 112 -8.16 -17.08 -0.35
CA GLY A 112 -7.50 -16.45 0.78
C GLY A 112 -8.47 -15.70 1.69
N TRP A 113 -8.21 -15.80 2.97
CA TRP A 113 -8.74 -14.93 3.99
C TRP A 113 -7.59 -14.10 4.52
N LEU A 114 -7.80 -12.81 4.67
CA LEU A 114 -6.73 -11.86 4.87
C LEU A 114 -6.73 -11.26 6.26
N GLY A 115 -5.54 -10.94 6.72
CA GLY A 115 -5.27 -9.99 7.77
C GLY A 115 -4.49 -8.81 7.20
N ARG A 116 -4.41 -7.73 7.96
CA ARG A 116 -3.58 -6.57 7.65
C ARG A 116 -2.60 -6.31 8.79
N ALA A 117 -1.42 -5.79 8.46
CA ALA A 117 -0.42 -5.44 9.46
C ALA A 117 -0.91 -4.31 10.36
N ALA A 118 -0.41 -4.27 11.59
CA ALA A 118 -0.57 -3.11 12.45
C ALA A 118 0.06 -1.87 11.81
N ALA A 119 -0.50 -0.70 12.11
CA ALA A 119 0.06 0.57 11.72
C ALA A 119 0.44 1.41 12.94
N ALA A 120 1.43 2.30 12.78
CA ALA A 120 1.80 3.22 13.85
C ALA A 120 0.63 4.12 14.26
N VAL A 121 -0.24 4.44 13.30
CA VAL A 121 -1.49 5.18 13.54
C VAL A 121 -2.65 4.46 12.87
N GLU A 122 -3.70 4.16 13.62
CA GLU A 122 -4.90 3.48 13.15
C GLU A 122 -6.15 4.30 13.40
N ILE A 123 -7.04 4.39 12.40
CA ILE A 123 -8.27 5.17 12.47
C ILE A 123 -9.46 4.31 12.06
N TYR A 124 -10.45 4.26 12.93
CA TYR A 124 -11.72 3.56 12.74
C TYR A 124 -12.87 4.54 12.91
N HIS A 125 -13.74 4.68 11.92
CA HIS A 125 -14.89 5.60 11.94
C HIS A 125 -14.49 7.01 12.41
N GLY A 126 -13.56 7.61 11.65
CA GLY A 126 -13.08 8.96 11.88
C GLY A 126 -13.46 9.89 10.72
N ASP A 127 -14.18 10.95 11.02
CA ASP A 127 -14.58 11.96 10.05
C ASP A 127 -13.69 13.19 10.19
N ASP A 128 -13.12 13.65 9.07
CA ASP A 128 -12.17 14.77 9.01
C ASP A 128 -10.94 14.63 9.96
N ILE A 129 -10.43 13.40 10.09
CA ILE A 129 -9.18 13.15 10.84
C ILE A 129 -7.99 13.40 9.91
N SER A 130 -7.25 14.45 10.17
CA SER A 130 -6.21 14.97 9.27
C SER A 130 -4.83 15.02 9.89
N PHE A 131 -3.81 14.81 9.04
CA PHE A 131 -2.38 14.89 9.38
C PHE A 131 -1.69 15.88 8.45
N SER A 132 -0.96 16.83 9.02
CA SER A 132 -0.14 17.79 8.26
C SER A 132 1.24 17.93 8.84
N ASP A 133 2.25 18.07 7.97
CA ASP A 133 3.66 18.25 8.39
C ASP A 133 4.16 17.16 9.36
N CYS A 134 3.58 15.96 9.30
CA CYS A 134 3.95 14.84 10.16
C CYS A 134 5.00 13.94 9.50
N ARG A 135 5.73 13.22 10.33
CA ARG A 135 6.73 12.26 9.89
C ARG A 135 6.43 10.88 10.46
N PHE A 136 6.52 9.86 9.62
CA PHE A 136 6.35 8.46 9.96
C PHE A 136 7.64 7.74 9.59
N GLU A 137 8.39 7.24 10.59
CA GLU A 137 9.71 6.65 10.35
C GLU A 137 10.09 5.57 11.37
N HIS A 138 11.00 4.68 10.99
CA HIS A 138 11.48 3.58 11.84
C HIS A 138 10.34 2.68 12.34
N LEU A 139 9.46 2.25 11.45
CA LEU A 139 8.24 1.53 11.80
C LEU A 139 8.31 0.06 11.37
N GLY A 140 8.04 -0.83 12.32
CA GLY A 140 8.02 -2.28 12.07
C GLY A 140 6.73 -2.79 11.40
N GLY A 141 5.68 -1.99 11.36
CA GLY A 141 4.42 -2.22 10.63
C GLY A 141 4.20 -1.20 9.53
N SER A 142 2.95 -0.84 9.25
CA SER A 142 2.58 0.24 8.34
C SER A 142 2.63 1.61 9.03
N GLY A 143 2.70 2.69 8.25
CA GLY A 143 2.73 4.04 8.80
C GLY A 143 1.39 4.50 9.32
N LEU A 144 0.45 4.80 8.43
CA LEU A 144 -0.88 5.31 8.74
C LEU A 144 -1.96 4.44 8.08
N ASP A 145 -3.02 4.13 8.83
CA ASP A 145 -4.10 3.28 8.35
C ASP A 145 -5.50 3.84 8.66
N TYR A 146 -6.23 4.28 7.64
CA TYR A 146 -7.65 4.57 7.69
C TYR A 146 -8.42 3.29 7.39
N GLN A 147 -8.84 2.56 8.42
CA GLN A 147 -9.27 1.17 8.29
C GLN A 147 -10.68 0.98 7.77
N ILE A 148 -11.67 1.55 8.42
CA ILE A 148 -13.09 1.39 8.08
C ILE A 148 -13.88 2.64 8.47
N GLY A 149 -14.84 3.05 7.64
CA GLY A 149 -15.76 4.12 7.94
C GLY A 149 -15.13 5.49 8.14
N CYS A 150 -13.98 5.76 7.54
CA CYS A 150 -13.30 7.05 7.65
C CYS A 150 -13.70 7.96 6.49
N GLN A 151 -14.05 9.21 6.79
CA GLN A 151 -14.53 10.16 5.80
C GLN A 151 -13.77 11.47 5.84
N GLY A 152 -13.54 12.10 4.68
CA GLY A 152 -13.07 13.47 4.56
C GLY A 152 -11.64 13.78 5.01
N GLY A 153 -10.96 12.87 5.68
CA GLY A 153 -9.62 13.10 6.25
C GLY A 153 -8.57 13.48 5.20
N ARG A 154 -7.56 14.24 5.63
CA ARG A 154 -6.49 14.72 4.76
C ARG A 154 -5.11 14.43 5.33
N VAL A 155 -4.24 13.85 4.51
CA VAL A 155 -2.81 13.71 4.79
C VAL A 155 -2.07 14.64 3.83
N SER A 156 -1.35 15.61 4.36
CA SER A 156 -0.66 16.60 3.54
C SER A 156 0.69 16.99 4.11
N GLN A 157 1.66 17.19 3.21
CA GLN A 157 3.03 17.63 3.55
C GLN A 157 3.72 16.65 4.54
N CYS A 158 3.28 15.41 4.59
CA CYS A 158 3.85 14.38 5.44
C CYS A 158 5.00 13.64 4.76
N VAL A 159 5.86 13.03 5.56
CA VAL A 159 6.98 12.19 5.09
C VAL A 159 6.83 10.79 5.69
N PHE A 160 6.92 9.79 4.83
CA PHE A 160 6.90 8.37 5.18
C PHE A 160 8.22 7.75 4.72
N THR A 161 9.04 7.25 5.66
CA THR A 161 10.37 6.72 5.35
C THR A 161 10.80 5.67 6.38
N ASP A 162 11.67 4.75 5.99
CA ASP A 162 12.15 3.65 6.82
C ASP A 162 10.99 2.90 7.51
N ILE A 163 10.12 2.36 6.66
CA ILE A 163 8.90 1.64 7.08
C ILE A 163 8.96 0.20 6.54
N ALA A 164 8.79 -0.75 7.43
CA ALA A 164 8.84 -2.17 7.09
C ALA A 164 7.73 -2.60 6.11
N MET A 165 6.54 -2.03 6.26
CA MET A 165 5.34 -2.36 5.48
C MET A 165 4.89 -1.18 4.60
N ASN A 166 3.57 -0.99 4.40
CA ASN A 166 3.04 0.13 3.61
C ASN A 166 3.29 1.48 4.28
N GLY A 167 3.52 2.52 3.48
CA GLY A 167 3.53 3.88 3.97
C GLY A 167 2.14 4.30 4.49
N LEU A 168 1.12 4.21 3.64
CA LEU A 168 -0.27 4.53 3.97
C LEU A 168 -1.23 3.47 3.46
N VAL A 169 -2.20 3.10 4.29
CA VAL A 169 -3.29 2.17 3.96
C VAL A 169 -4.63 2.87 4.13
N CYS A 170 -5.58 2.63 3.23
CA CYS A 170 -6.92 3.20 3.32
C CYS A 170 -7.98 2.22 2.83
N GLY A 171 -9.06 2.10 3.58
CA GLY A 171 -10.23 1.30 3.23
C GLY A 171 -10.10 -0.19 3.55
N SER A 172 -11.21 -0.90 3.43
CA SER A 172 -11.26 -2.35 3.62
C SER A 172 -10.58 -3.07 2.45
N PHE A 173 -9.97 -4.23 2.74
CA PHE A 173 -9.43 -5.13 1.72
C PHE A 173 -10.18 -6.47 1.72
N SER A 174 -10.34 -7.06 2.88
CA SER A 174 -11.13 -8.26 3.08
C SER A 174 -11.69 -8.21 4.50
N PRO A 175 -12.96 -7.84 4.70
CA PRO A 175 -13.59 -7.89 6.01
C PRO A 175 -13.48 -9.27 6.62
N GLU A 176 -13.48 -9.34 7.94
CA GLU A 176 -13.35 -10.60 8.67
C GLU A 176 -14.33 -11.67 8.16
N GLY A 177 -13.81 -12.85 7.87
CA GLY A 177 -14.59 -13.97 7.36
C GLY A 177 -14.96 -13.91 5.88
N LEU A 178 -14.67 -12.82 5.16
CA LEU A 178 -14.91 -12.72 3.73
C LEU A 178 -13.69 -13.20 2.94
N GLU A 179 -13.92 -14.14 2.03
CA GLU A 179 -12.86 -14.59 1.10
C GLU A 179 -12.48 -13.46 0.13
N THR A 180 -11.18 -13.27 -0.12
CA THR A 180 -10.64 -12.08 -0.77
C THR A 180 -11.13 -11.79 -2.19
N HIS A 181 -11.61 -12.80 -2.92
CA HIS A 181 -12.16 -12.61 -4.28
C HIS A 181 -13.65 -12.27 -4.29
N ARG A 182 -14.30 -12.27 -3.13
CA ARG A 182 -15.73 -11.90 -3.05
C ARG A 182 -15.85 -10.37 -3.02
N PRO A 183 -16.80 -9.81 -3.79
CA PRO A 183 -16.98 -8.37 -3.83
C PRO A 183 -17.43 -7.83 -2.47
N TYR A 184 -16.72 -6.83 -1.97
CA TYR A 184 -17.13 -6.09 -0.77
C TYR A 184 -18.14 -5.01 -1.14
N LYS A 185 -19.31 -5.10 -0.53
CA LYS A 185 -20.37 -4.12 -0.69
C LYS A 185 -21.14 -4.01 0.62
N PRO A 186 -20.70 -3.18 1.56
CA PRO A 186 -21.36 -3.04 2.85
C PRO A 186 -22.78 -2.51 2.66
N MET A 187 -23.71 -2.95 3.49
CA MET A 187 -25.08 -2.44 3.51
C MET A 187 -25.14 -1.02 4.05
N ASP A 188 -24.32 -0.73 5.05
CA ASP A 188 -24.14 0.61 5.58
C ASP A 188 -22.98 1.30 4.86
N GLN A 189 -23.27 2.35 4.10
CA GLN A 189 -22.28 3.10 3.36
C GLN A 189 -21.32 3.89 4.27
N ARG A 190 -21.68 4.10 5.54
CA ARG A 190 -20.80 4.71 6.55
C ARG A 190 -19.59 3.82 6.90
N GLU A 191 -19.62 2.54 6.55
CA GLU A 191 -18.46 1.65 6.68
C GLU A 191 -17.40 1.84 5.57
N VAL A 192 -17.72 2.56 4.50
CA VAL A 192 -16.78 2.79 3.39
C VAL A 192 -15.88 3.98 3.72
N CYS A 193 -14.57 3.80 3.59
CA CYS A 193 -13.66 4.94 3.59
C CYS A 193 -13.88 5.78 2.34
N SER A 194 -14.21 7.05 2.51
CA SER A 194 -14.56 7.93 1.40
C SER A 194 -13.99 9.34 1.54
N MET A 195 -13.80 10.00 0.38
CA MET A 195 -13.32 11.38 0.28
C MET A 195 -11.99 11.67 1.02
N GLN A 196 -11.19 10.63 1.27
CA GLN A 196 -9.86 10.81 1.84
C GLN A 196 -8.94 11.49 0.83
N THR A 197 -8.06 12.37 1.29
CA THR A 197 -7.07 13.04 0.45
C THR A 197 -5.66 12.77 0.96
N VAL A 198 -4.77 12.33 0.06
CA VAL A 198 -3.32 12.22 0.32
C VAL A 198 -2.61 13.12 -0.68
N ALA A 199 -2.00 14.20 -0.21
CA ALA A 199 -1.45 15.22 -1.09
C ALA A 199 -0.11 15.79 -0.59
N GLN A 200 0.73 16.24 -1.53
CA GLN A 200 1.97 16.98 -1.24
C GLN A 200 2.89 16.25 -0.24
N SER A 201 2.81 14.93 -0.20
CA SER A 201 3.53 14.08 0.74
C SER A 201 4.61 13.27 0.02
N GLU A 202 5.59 12.80 0.77
CA GLU A 202 6.72 12.03 0.25
C GLU A 202 6.76 10.64 0.88
N PHE A 203 6.93 9.63 0.04
CA PHE A 203 7.02 8.23 0.42
C PHE A 203 8.29 7.65 -0.19
N TYR A 204 9.25 7.28 0.63
CA TYR A 204 10.49 6.67 0.17
C TYR A 204 11.08 5.76 1.23
N ASP A 205 11.86 4.77 0.81
CA ASP A 205 12.44 3.80 1.73
C ASP A 205 11.36 3.17 2.63
N VAL A 206 10.23 2.83 2.01
CA VAL A 206 9.13 2.09 2.62
C VAL A 206 9.05 0.70 1.98
N THR A 207 8.34 -0.25 2.60
CA THR A 207 8.22 -1.65 2.14
C THR A 207 9.49 -2.47 2.34
N ASN A 208 10.28 -2.14 3.39
CA ASN A 208 11.63 -2.66 3.57
C ASN A 208 11.67 -4.14 3.98
N GLU A 209 10.67 -4.62 4.73
CA GLU A 209 10.64 -5.99 5.26
C GLU A 209 9.65 -6.89 4.50
N ASP A 210 8.49 -6.37 4.13
CA ASP A 210 7.55 -7.06 3.24
C ASP A 210 7.59 -6.43 1.85
N TRP A 211 8.30 -7.08 0.95
CA TRP A 211 8.50 -6.57 -0.42
C TRP A 211 7.24 -6.56 -1.27
N GLY A 212 6.16 -7.22 -0.85
CA GLY A 212 4.85 -7.16 -1.49
C GLY A 212 4.00 -5.95 -1.09
N CYS A 213 4.51 -5.11 -0.19
CA CYS A 213 3.88 -3.85 0.21
C CYS A 213 4.04 -2.76 -0.85
N VAL A 214 3.31 -1.67 -0.66
CA VAL A 214 3.27 -0.51 -1.57
C VAL A 214 3.34 0.80 -0.79
N ALA A 215 3.71 1.90 -1.45
CA ALA A 215 3.75 3.17 -0.75
C ALA A 215 2.36 3.62 -0.28
N ILE A 216 1.35 3.53 -1.16
CA ILE A 216 -0.04 3.85 -0.84
C ILE A 216 -0.94 2.68 -1.28
N ALA A 217 -1.57 2.02 -0.32
CA ALA A 217 -2.52 0.95 -0.51
C ALA A 217 -3.95 1.46 -0.27
N ALA A 218 -4.73 1.61 -1.32
CA ALA A 218 -6.13 2.02 -1.25
C ALA A 218 -7.02 0.84 -1.67
N GLY A 219 -7.71 0.21 -0.73
CA GLY A 219 -8.56 -0.95 -0.98
C GLY A 219 -9.94 -0.57 -1.52
N TYR A 220 -10.99 -0.97 -0.84
CA TYR A 220 -12.37 -0.61 -1.19
C TYR A 220 -12.69 0.82 -0.74
N VAL A 221 -12.30 1.82 -1.53
CA VAL A 221 -12.46 3.25 -1.26
C VAL A 221 -13.35 3.95 -2.28
N ASN A 222 -13.98 5.06 -1.90
CA ASN A 222 -14.81 5.88 -2.79
C ASN A 222 -14.46 7.36 -2.67
N GLY A 223 -14.23 8.02 -3.82
CA GLY A 223 -13.91 9.45 -3.86
C GLY A 223 -12.57 9.83 -3.25
N MET A 224 -11.64 8.88 -3.13
CA MET A 224 -10.30 9.15 -2.61
C MET A 224 -9.48 9.95 -3.62
N ASN A 225 -8.75 10.97 -3.15
CA ASN A 225 -7.81 11.76 -3.94
C ASN A 225 -6.36 11.48 -3.51
N ILE A 226 -5.51 11.12 -4.46
CA ILE A 226 -4.06 10.93 -4.28
C ILE A 226 -3.37 11.90 -5.22
N GLU A 227 -2.86 13.03 -4.69
CA GLU A 227 -2.50 14.17 -5.53
C GLU A 227 -1.11 14.71 -5.20
N HIS A 228 -0.30 14.95 -6.24
CA HIS A 228 0.99 15.65 -6.11
C HIS A 228 1.91 15.08 -5.01
N ASN A 229 1.94 13.76 -4.86
CA ASN A 229 2.89 13.10 -3.98
C ASN A 229 4.14 12.70 -4.75
N THR A 230 5.26 12.62 -4.06
CA THR A 230 6.52 12.05 -4.58
C THR A 230 6.72 10.67 -3.95
N ILE A 231 6.88 9.63 -4.77
CA ILE A 231 6.99 8.24 -4.34
C ILE A 231 8.22 7.63 -5.01
N HIS A 232 9.17 7.12 -4.22
CA HIS A 232 10.38 6.53 -4.78
C HIS A 232 11.07 5.56 -3.81
N ASP A 233 12.04 4.82 -4.32
CA ASP A 233 12.85 3.87 -3.56
C ASP A 233 12.00 2.86 -2.80
N ILE A 234 11.16 2.10 -3.54
CA ILE A 234 10.24 1.11 -2.98
C ILE A 234 10.37 -0.26 -3.65
N SER A 235 10.04 -1.30 -2.90
CA SER A 235 10.26 -2.69 -3.31
C SER A 235 9.37 -3.15 -4.47
N TYR A 236 8.14 -2.62 -4.57
CA TYR A 236 7.10 -3.10 -5.47
C TYR A 236 6.39 -1.96 -6.21
N THR A 237 5.07 -1.88 -6.09
CA THR A 237 4.19 -0.89 -6.74
C THR A 237 4.14 0.42 -5.94
N GLY A 238 4.09 1.57 -6.63
CA GLY A 238 3.95 2.88 -5.98
C GLY A 238 2.58 3.08 -5.34
N ILE A 239 1.53 3.06 -6.16
CA ILE A 239 0.14 3.22 -5.73
C ILE A 239 -0.66 2.00 -6.18
N SER A 240 -1.28 1.29 -5.23
CA SER A 240 -2.25 0.23 -5.48
C SER A 240 -3.65 0.74 -5.16
N LEU A 241 -4.51 0.87 -6.18
CA LEU A 241 -5.86 1.42 -6.05
C LEU A 241 -6.92 0.38 -6.42
N GLY A 242 -7.76 0.04 -5.46
CA GLY A 242 -8.79 -0.97 -5.60
C GLY A 242 -8.37 -2.34 -5.08
N TRP A 243 -9.37 -3.21 -4.89
CA TRP A 243 -9.19 -4.55 -4.38
C TRP A 243 -10.21 -5.53 -4.97
N GLY A 244 -9.88 -6.84 -4.90
CA GLY A 244 -10.70 -7.92 -5.43
C GLY A 244 -10.49 -8.15 -6.94
N TRP A 245 -10.29 -9.38 -7.31
CA TRP A 245 -9.98 -9.82 -8.70
C TRP A 245 -11.26 -10.17 -9.46
N ASN A 246 -12.24 -9.25 -9.50
CA ASN A 246 -13.51 -9.47 -10.15
C ASN A 246 -14.12 -8.19 -10.73
N ARG A 247 -15.07 -8.34 -11.67
CA ARG A 247 -15.74 -7.24 -12.37
C ARG A 247 -17.05 -6.78 -11.69
N ASN A 248 -17.38 -7.34 -10.55
CA ASN A 248 -18.61 -7.00 -9.85
C ASN A 248 -18.60 -5.57 -9.36
N ARG A 249 -19.77 -4.97 -9.32
CA ARG A 249 -19.94 -3.65 -8.71
C ARG A 249 -19.75 -3.75 -7.20
N THR A 250 -18.84 -2.96 -6.68
CA THR A 250 -18.53 -2.82 -5.25
C THR A 250 -18.86 -1.41 -4.77
N CYS A 251 -18.37 -1.01 -3.61
CA CYS A 251 -18.45 0.38 -3.15
C CYS A 251 -17.40 1.30 -3.80
N MET A 252 -16.42 0.75 -4.53
CA MET A 252 -15.35 1.53 -5.16
C MET A 252 -15.86 2.43 -6.29
N GLY A 253 -15.25 3.60 -6.41
CA GLY A 253 -15.48 4.51 -7.53
C GLY A 253 -15.11 5.96 -7.21
N ASN A 254 -15.20 6.83 -8.22
CA ASN A 254 -14.98 8.27 -8.13
C ASN A 254 -13.60 8.68 -7.56
N ASN A 255 -12.61 7.77 -7.58
CA ASN A 255 -11.27 8.04 -7.07
C ASN A 255 -10.47 8.86 -8.07
N ARG A 256 -9.51 9.62 -7.60
CA ARG A 256 -8.62 10.41 -8.44
C ARG A 256 -7.16 10.24 -8.03
N VAL A 257 -6.32 9.89 -9.00
CA VAL A 257 -4.86 9.85 -8.84
C VAL A 257 -4.28 10.86 -9.82
N LYS A 258 -3.78 11.99 -9.29
CA LYS A 258 -3.40 13.13 -10.13
C LYS A 258 -2.04 13.71 -9.77
N GLY A 259 -1.22 13.98 -10.79
CA GLY A 259 -0.02 14.79 -10.63
C GLY A 259 1.04 14.18 -9.72
N ASN A 260 1.03 12.88 -9.44
CA ASN A 260 2.06 12.24 -8.62
C ASN A 260 3.32 11.98 -9.44
N LEU A 261 4.48 12.08 -8.79
CA LEU A 261 5.78 11.68 -9.33
C LEU A 261 6.20 10.35 -8.71
N ILE A 262 6.35 9.31 -9.53
CA ILE A 262 6.71 7.96 -9.08
C ILE A 262 7.95 7.50 -9.85
N TYR A 263 9.01 7.13 -9.12
CA TYR A 263 10.25 6.67 -9.73
C TYR A 263 11.03 5.72 -8.82
N ASN A 264 11.97 4.98 -9.39
CA ASN A 264 12.82 4.02 -8.69
C ASN A 264 12.02 3.04 -7.82
N TYR A 265 10.96 2.47 -8.40
CA TYR A 265 10.11 1.44 -7.80
C TYR A 265 10.46 0.05 -8.37
N ALA A 266 9.81 -1.00 -7.87
CA ALA A 266 10.10 -2.39 -8.23
C ALA A 266 11.55 -2.80 -7.92
N GLN A 267 12.08 -2.40 -6.77
CA GLN A 267 13.46 -2.71 -6.40
C GLN A 267 13.66 -4.18 -6.07
N HIS A 268 12.62 -4.88 -5.64
CA HIS A 268 12.70 -6.27 -5.18
C HIS A 268 11.67 -7.20 -5.81
N MET A 269 10.62 -6.66 -6.43
CA MET A 269 9.51 -7.44 -6.97
C MET A 269 9.29 -7.17 -8.46
N TYR A 270 8.53 -8.02 -9.11
CA TYR A 270 8.04 -7.91 -10.48
C TYR A 270 6.51 -7.95 -10.47
N ASP A 271 5.85 -8.05 -11.61
CA ASP A 271 4.39 -8.00 -11.75
C ASP A 271 3.80 -6.75 -11.08
N CYS A 272 4.30 -5.61 -11.47
CA CYS A 272 4.09 -4.34 -10.80
C CYS A 272 4.01 -3.15 -11.75
N ALA A 273 3.57 -2.03 -11.21
CA ALA A 273 3.56 -0.73 -11.90
C ALA A 273 3.78 0.43 -10.93
N GLY A 274 4.07 1.61 -11.45
CA GLY A 274 4.01 2.82 -10.64
C GLY A 274 2.60 3.05 -10.11
N ILE A 275 1.56 2.83 -10.96
CA ILE A 275 0.15 2.87 -10.57
C ILE A 275 -0.52 1.58 -11.06
N TYR A 276 -1.09 0.84 -10.12
CA TYR A 276 -1.75 -0.45 -10.30
C TYR A 276 -3.20 -0.37 -9.85
N THR A 277 -4.13 -1.01 -10.57
CA THR A 277 -5.55 -1.01 -10.21
C THR A 277 -6.17 -2.40 -10.24
N LEU A 278 -7.18 -2.60 -9.37
CA LEU A 278 -8.02 -3.80 -9.31
C LEU A 278 -9.50 -3.44 -9.22
N GLY A 279 -10.32 -4.32 -9.77
CA GLY A 279 -11.77 -4.30 -9.58
C GLY A 279 -12.51 -3.16 -10.31
N ASN A 280 -13.82 -3.15 -10.14
CA ASN A 280 -14.72 -2.23 -10.83
C ASN A 280 -14.82 -0.89 -10.09
N GLN A 281 -14.36 0.19 -10.73
CA GLN A 281 -14.21 1.51 -10.13
C GLN A 281 -14.78 2.64 -11.02
N PRO A 282 -16.09 2.71 -11.22
CA PRO A 282 -16.67 3.72 -12.11
C PRO A 282 -16.39 5.15 -11.63
N GLY A 283 -16.08 6.03 -12.59
CA GLY A 283 -15.74 7.42 -12.34
C GLY A 283 -14.32 7.66 -11.81
N THR A 284 -13.51 6.61 -11.66
CA THR A 284 -12.11 6.75 -11.26
C THR A 284 -11.27 7.32 -12.41
N ILE A 285 -10.41 8.30 -12.10
CA ILE A 285 -9.55 8.99 -13.05
C ILE A 285 -8.09 8.94 -12.56
N ILE A 286 -7.20 8.50 -13.45
CA ILE A 286 -5.73 8.50 -13.24
C ILE A 286 -5.14 9.43 -14.29
N GLU A 287 -4.66 10.61 -13.87
CA GLU A 287 -4.29 11.66 -14.81
C GLU A 287 -3.07 12.47 -14.38
N GLU A 288 -2.33 12.97 -15.36
CA GLU A 288 -1.24 13.92 -15.18
C GLU A 288 -0.13 13.42 -14.23
N ASN A 289 -0.02 12.11 -14.01
CA ASN A 289 1.07 11.54 -13.24
C ASN A 289 2.33 11.38 -14.08
N VAL A 290 3.48 11.41 -13.43
CA VAL A 290 4.79 11.11 -14.02
C VAL A 290 5.31 9.81 -13.39
N VAL A 291 5.51 8.78 -14.24
CA VAL A 291 6.02 7.49 -13.80
C VAL A 291 7.25 7.11 -14.61
N ARG A 292 8.37 6.85 -13.94
CA ARG A 292 9.68 6.62 -14.60
C ARG A 292 10.62 5.75 -13.76
N ASP A 293 11.76 5.44 -14.30
CA ASP A 293 12.93 4.85 -13.62
C ASP A 293 12.60 3.60 -12.78
N ILE A 294 12.30 2.50 -13.47
CA ILE A 294 12.01 1.21 -12.83
C ILE A 294 13.32 0.49 -12.50
N ALA A 295 13.46 -0.07 -11.30
CA ALA A 295 14.69 -0.68 -10.82
C ALA A 295 15.06 -2.00 -11.52
N ARG A 296 14.10 -2.87 -11.85
CA ARG A 296 14.28 -4.12 -12.62
C ARG A 296 15.27 -5.11 -11.98
N PRO A 297 15.02 -5.65 -10.82
CA PRO A 297 15.93 -6.62 -10.22
C PRO A 297 16.04 -7.89 -11.06
N SER A 298 17.27 -8.38 -11.26
CA SER A 298 17.55 -9.53 -12.15
C SER A 298 17.21 -10.88 -11.52
N TYR A 299 17.04 -10.95 -10.22
CA TYR A 299 16.79 -12.19 -9.47
C TYR A 299 15.31 -12.58 -9.37
N VAL A 300 14.38 -11.72 -9.77
CA VAL A 300 12.96 -12.03 -9.75
C VAL A 300 12.59 -13.03 -10.85
N HIS A 301 11.45 -13.70 -10.69
CA HIS A 301 10.99 -14.73 -11.62
C HIS A 301 10.84 -14.25 -13.06
N ASP A 302 10.26 -13.07 -13.27
CA ASP A 302 10.15 -12.45 -14.58
C ASP A 302 10.59 -10.97 -14.54
N PRO A 303 11.89 -10.69 -14.79
CA PRO A 303 12.43 -9.34 -14.73
C PRO A 303 11.97 -8.43 -15.87
N ALA A 304 11.17 -8.93 -16.81
CA ALA A 304 10.55 -8.13 -17.87
C ALA A 304 9.08 -7.75 -17.58
N HIS A 305 8.46 -8.37 -16.59
CA HIS A 305 7.05 -8.18 -16.25
C HIS A 305 6.87 -7.04 -15.24
N TRP A 306 7.02 -5.82 -15.74
CA TRP A 306 6.87 -4.55 -15.01
C TRP A 306 6.31 -3.49 -15.95
N PHE A 307 5.55 -2.54 -15.42
CA PHE A 307 4.81 -1.56 -16.22
C PHE A 307 4.82 -0.19 -15.55
N TYR A 308 4.55 0.87 -16.31
CA TYR A 308 4.32 2.19 -15.74
C TYR A 308 2.91 2.32 -15.20
N LEU A 309 1.93 1.84 -15.97
CA LEU A 309 0.51 1.82 -15.60
C LEU A 309 -0.04 0.41 -15.83
N TYR A 310 -0.81 -0.10 -14.89
CA TYR A 310 -1.32 -1.46 -14.93
C TYR A 310 -2.78 -1.50 -14.47
N THR A 311 -3.70 -1.80 -15.36
CA THR A 311 -5.07 -2.17 -15.02
C THR A 311 -5.19 -3.68 -15.03
N ASP A 312 -5.30 -4.25 -13.83
CA ASP A 312 -5.34 -5.71 -13.65
C ASP A 312 -6.77 -6.22 -13.47
N GLU A 313 -6.92 -7.46 -13.05
CA GLU A 313 -8.16 -8.22 -13.05
C GLU A 313 -9.35 -7.45 -12.47
N GLY A 314 -10.41 -7.40 -13.25
CA GLY A 314 -11.64 -6.73 -12.89
C GLY A 314 -11.64 -5.21 -13.03
N SER A 315 -10.48 -4.57 -13.22
CA SER A 315 -10.40 -3.10 -13.45
C SER A 315 -11.36 -2.67 -14.54
N SER A 316 -12.37 -1.86 -14.18
CA SER A 316 -13.45 -1.47 -15.07
C SER A 316 -13.87 -0.03 -14.84
N HIS A 317 -14.26 0.65 -15.92
CA HIS A 317 -14.79 2.03 -15.91
C HIS A 317 -13.81 3.05 -15.33
N ILE A 318 -12.50 2.88 -15.58
CA ILE A 318 -11.41 3.75 -15.17
C ILE A 318 -10.94 4.55 -16.38
N THR A 319 -10.68 5.84 -16.22
CA THR A 319 -10.05 6.70 -17.22
C THR A 319 -8.59 6.94 -16.85
N LEU A 320 -7.66 6.60 -17.76
CA LEU A 320 -6.24 6.90 -17.64
C LEU A 320 -5.89 7.90 -18.75
N ARG A 321 -5.47 9.12 -18.38
CA ARG A 321 -5.18 10.16 -19.37
C ARG A 321 -4.05 11.08 -18.97
N ASN A 322 -3.32 11.55 -19.97
CA ASN A 322 -2.25 12.54 -19.83
C ASN A 322 -1.16 12.13 -18.81
N ASN A 323 -0.94 10.84 -18.57
CA ASN A 323 0.15 10.39 -17.72
C ASN A 323 1.45 10.33 -18.52
N TRP A 324 2.49 11.00 -18.03
CA TRP A 324 3.80 10.96 -18.68
C TRP A 324 4.58 9.72 -18.26
N THR A 325 5.07 8.97 -19.25
CA THR A 325 5.97 7.82 -19.05
C THR A 325 7.04 7.85 -20.15
N PRO A 326 8.27 7.35 -19.93
CA PRO A 326 9.33 7.37 -20.94
C PRO A 326 8.99 6.57 -22.21
N GLU A 327 8.16 5.56 -22.07
CA GLU A 327 7.66 4.70 -23.16
C GLU A 327 6.25 4.20 -22.83
N GLU A 328 5.54 3.68 -23.84
CA GLU A 328 4.19 3.13 -23.65
C GLU A 328 4.23 1.65 -23.25
N LYS A 329 4.77 1.37 -22.06
CA LYS A 329 4.76 0.03 -21.50
C LYS A 329 3.70 -0.07 -20.41
N TYR A 330 2.50 -0.51 -20.80
CA TYR A 330 1.32 -0.67 -19.95
C TYR A 330 0.78 -2.07 -20.03
N LEU A 331 0.11 -2.54 -18.94
CA LEU A 331 -0.61 -3.81 -18.96
C LEU A 331 -2.11 -3.60 -18.73
N LYS A 332 -2.90 -4.33 -19.52
CA LYS A 332 -4.36 -4.41 -19.46
C LYS A 332 -4.72 -5.88 -19.29
N ASN A 333 -4.60 -6.40 -18.06
CA ASN A 333 -4.76 -7.82 -17.80
C ASN A 333 -6.17 -8.13 -17.28
N ALA A 334 -6.90 -9.01 -17.95
CA ALA A 334 -8.22 -9.48 -17.55
C ALA A 334 -9.19 -8.37 -17.10
N CYS A 335 -9.04 -7.18 -17.69
CA CYS A 335 -9.88 -6.01 -17.39
C CYS A 335 -11.36 -6.26 -17.70
N GLY A 336 -12.20 -5.50 -17.03
CA GLY A 336 -13.60 -5.34 -17.37
C GLY A 336 -13.84 -4.26 -18.44
N PRO A 337 -15.11 -3.97 -18.74
CA PRO A 337 -15.47 -2.97 -19.72
C PRO A 337 -15.25 -1.54 -19.24
N GLY A 338 -15.30 -0.57 -20.16
CA GLY A 338 -15.41 0.85 -19.88
C GLY A 338 -14.14 1.56 -19.46
N ASN A 339 -12.97 0.90 -19.53
CA ASN A 339 -11.70 1.59 -19.33
C ASN A 339 -11.35 2.42 -20.56
N THR A 340 -10.91 3.67 -20.36
CA THR A 340 -10.41 4.56 -21.41
C THR A 340 -8.94 4.89 -21.18
N TRP A 341 -8.18 4.98 -22.28
CA TRP A 341 -6.75 5.29 -22.29
C TRP A 341 -6.51 6.41 -23.30
N GLU A 342 -6.19 7.60 -22.83
CA GLU A 342 -6.10 8.80 -23.65
C GLU A 342 -4.78 9.52 -23.42
N ASN A 343 -3.99 9.75 -24.47
CA ASN A 343 -2.79 10.57 -24.41
C ASN A 343 -1.86 10.24 -23.22
N ASN A 344 -1.51 8.96 -23.04
CA ASN A 344 -0.48 8.55 -22.07
C ASN A 344 0.82 8.28 -22.81
N GLY A 345 1.98 8.55 -22.21
CA GLY A 345 3.28 8.25 -22.79
C GLY A 345 4.22 9.45 -22.92
N PRO A 346 5.28 9.31 -23.73
CA PRO A 346 6.33 10.33 -23.83
C PRO A 346 5.89 11.63 -24.53
N SER A 347 4.76 11.61 -25.23
CA SER A 347 4.19 12.78 -25.92
C SER A 347 3.38 13.72 -25.03
N VAL A 348 3.14 13.34 -23.77
CA VAL A 348 2.46 14.21 -22.80
C VAL A 348 3.27 15.49 -22.56
N SER A 349 2.56 16.61 -22.36
CA SER A 349 3.19 17.93 -22.31
C SER A 349 4.24 18.05 -21.19
N GLU A 350 5.29 18.82 -21.49
CA GLU A 350 6.38 19.09 -20.53
C GLU A 350 5.87 19.81 -19.27
N SER A 351 4.82 20.62 -19.38
CA SER A 351 4.22 21.30 -18.22
C SER A 351 3.67 20.30 -17.18
N ILE A 352 3.05 19.21 -17.62
CA ILE A 352 2.59 18.13 -16.73
C ILE A 352 3.78 17.47 -16.06
N LYS A 353 4.83 17.18 -16.83
CA LYS A 353 6.04 16.55 -16.32
C LYS A 353 6.72 17.39 -15.24
N GLN A 354 6.72 18.71 -15.38
CA GLN A 354 7.32 19.64 -14.43
C GLN A 354 6.48 19.90 -13.19
N SER A 355 5.15 19.74 -13.26
CA SER A 355 4.23 20.01 -12.17
C SER A 355 3.92 18.79 -11.28
N ALA A 356 4.39 17.60 -11.68
CA ALA A 356 4.13 16.38 -10.91
C ALA A 356 5.06 16.27 -9.69
N GLY A 357 4.52 15.66 -8.65
CA GLY A 357 5.19 15.48 -7.38
C GLY A 357 4.86 16.55 -6.34
N ARG A 358 5.53 16.44 -5.21
CA ARG A 358 5.46 17.40 -4.10
C ARG A 358 6.15 18.70 -4.51
N THR A 359 5.53 19.82 -4.23
CA THR A 359 6.03 21.18 -4.51
C THR A 359 6.55 21.89 -3.26
#